data_bb8550fb0d054c2aeb1df37ea4c3370e
#
_entry.id   bb8550fb0d054c2aeb1df37ea4c3370e
#
_cell.length_a   1.000
_cell.length_b   1.000
_cell.length_c   1.000
_cell.angle_alpha   90.00
_cell.angle_beta   90.00
_cell.angle_gamma   90.00
#
_symmetry.space_group_name_H-M   'P 1'
#
loop_
_entity.id
_entity.type
_entity.pdbx_description
1 polymer ?
#
loop_
_entity_poly.entity_id
_entity_poly.type
_entity_poly.pdbx_seq_one_letter_code
_entity_poly.pdbx_strand_id
1 'polypeptide(L)'
;MVQMLCAAMLAAVTSPAVVPAPQEMKVNEGSFSLNAKTLGRKDYRYTLDKSLPKEGYRLSISAGGIAVASSDAAGRFYAEQTLRQLGEVKDGKLAYPCVEITDSPNYGWRGALLDEGRHFFGKETVKEMIDLMAYHKMNVLHWHLTEDQGWRIDIPGMPELVQYGSWRKSSPKHGAKLKHLGKFRYDIEGNGQKYGPFYYSEADLREVVAYAAERHITVVPEIDIPGHMRSAIAAYPHLTCFPANITERSAHSIWGISTDVLCIGNDETVKFLERVFDFVCDVFPSKVIHIGGDECPRINWEKCPKCRARMEKEGYTKAGQLQGWITRHIAARLAKRGRRIMGWDEILADDAPKTAIGQSWRTQSGNGAGTTLVGGAEAARLGYDMVMTPHTETYYDYYQGLKEDPFQYPGGMIPLKRAYAFDPSAGVVPEARRHVLGSQAQMWSEYIWNEYDLQWKMWPRACAMAETLWTKPEKKNFDCFMKRMALHRARLIKMGVNCAPLE
;
A
#
# COMPACT_ATOMS: atom_id res chain seq x y z
N MET A 1 3.14 57.34 -5.58
CA MET A 1 4.24 56.44 -5.88
C MET A 1 4.15 55.09 -5.15
N VAL A 2 3.28 54.92 -4.15
CA VAL A 2 3.07 53.64 -3.41
C VAL A 2 1.97 52.75 -4.05
N GLN A 3 1.06 53.33 -4.84
CA GLN A 3 0.00 52.57 -5.52
C GLN A 3 0.41 51.91 -6.83
N MET A 4 1.58 52.22 -7.42
CA MET A 4 2.08 51.55 -8.63
C MET A 4 2.95 50.33 -8.34
N LEU A 5 3.42 50.12 -7.11
CA LEU A 5 4.20 48.94 -6.73
C LEU A 5 3.36 47.71 -6.36
N CYS A 6 2.06 47.88 -6.05
CA CYS A 6 1.16 46.77 -5.78
C CYS A 6 0.59 46.08 -7.04
N ALA A 7 0.58 46.77 -8.19
CA ALA A 7 0.05 46.20 -9.44
C ALA A 7 1.04 45.33 -10.18
N ALA A 8 2.34 45.45 -9.90
CA ALA A 8 3.39 44.64 -10.55
C ALA A 8 3.66 43.26 -9.89
N MET A 9 3.09 43.01 -8.69
CA MET A 9 3.20 41.70 -7.99
C MET A 9 2.09 40.70 -8.33
N LEU A 10 1.10 41.07 -9.15
CA LEU A 10 -0.05 40.19 -9.48
C LEU A 10 0.04 39.48 -10.81
N ALA A 11 1.17 39.53 -11.49
CA ALA A 11 1.39 38.84 -12.77
C ALA A 11 2.51 37.78 -12.75
N ALA A 12 2.85 37.22 -11.60
CA ALA A 12 3.54 35.93 -11.61
C ALA A 12 2.51 34.87 -12.00
N VAL A 13 2.54 34.39 -13.24
CA VAL A 13 1.80 33.20 -13.68
C VAL A 13 2.19 32.09 -12.72
N THR A 14 1.37 31.86 -11.70
CA THR A 14 1.60 30.73 -10.79
C THR A 14 1.46 29.45 -11.61
N SER A 15 2.56 28.71 -11.74
CA SER A 15 2.54 27.43 -12.44
C SER A 15 1.38 26.58 -11.93
N PRO A 16 0.60 25.93 -12.82
CA PRO A 16 -0.53 25.11 -12.40
C PRO A 16 -0.10 24.07 -11.38
N ALA A 17 -0.92 23.90 -10.32
CA ALA A 17 -0.61 22.97 -9.25
C ALA A 17 -1.03 21.54 -9.65
N VAL A 18 -0.12 20.80 -10.31
CA VAL A 18 -0.28 19.38 -10.62
C VAL A 18 0.58 18.55 -9.66
N VAL A 19 -0.05 17.55 -9.02
CA VAL A 19 0.60 16.60 -8.09
C VAL A 19 0.18 15.18 -8.47
N PRO A 20 1.14 14.29 -8.79
CA PRO A 20 2.58 14.49 -8.89
C PRO A 20 2.98 15.44 -10.04
N ALA A 21 4.13 16.09 -9.88
CA ALA A 21 4.67 16.98 -10.92
C ALA A 21 4.96 16.17 -12.20
N PRO A 22 4.51 16.67 -13.38
CA PRO A 22 4.85 16.04 -14.65
C PRO A 22 6.36 16.13 -14.92
N GLN A 23 6.86 15.21 -15.76
CA GLN A 23 8.28 15.24 -16.18
C GLN A 23 8.64 16.55 -16.89
N GLU A 24 7.74 17.04 -17.74
CA GLU A 24 7.91 18.32 -18.44
C GLU A 24 6.57 19.02 -18.53
N MET A 25 6.54 20.30 -18.19
CA MET A 25 5.38 21.16 -18.34
C MET A 25 5.82 22.56 -18.75
N LYS A 26 5.34 23.01 -19.90
CA LYS A 26 5.49 24.39 -20.38
C LYS A 26 4.12 25.07 -20.31
N VAL A 27 4.04 26.18 -19.59
CA VAL A 27 2.83 27.02 -19.56
C VAL A 27 2.94 28.06 -20.65
N ASN A 28 1.91 28.19 -21.47
CA ASN A 28 1.79 29.13 -22.56
C ASN A 28 0.75 30.21 -22.19
N GLU A 29 0.76 31.32 -22.92
CA GLU A 29 -0.27 32.36 -22.74
C GLU A 29 -1.64 31.87 -23.20
N GLY A 30 -2.71 32.34 -22.51
CA GLY A 30 -4.09 32.04 -22.85
C GLY A 30 -4.72 30.92 -22.03
N SER A 31 -5.96 30.66 -22.33
CA SER A 31 -6.78 29.61 -21.71
C SER A 31 -7.77 29.03 -22.72
N PHE A 32 -8.19 27.78 -22.47
CA PHE A 32 -9.26 27.11 -23.18
C PHE A 32 -10.42 26.89 -22.19
N SER A 33 -11.67 27.13 -22.62
CA SER A 33 -12.84 26.98 -21.75
C SER A 33 -13.91 26.13 -22.40
N LEU A 34 -14.44 25.20 -21.63
CA LEU A 34 -15.56 24.33 -21.99
C LEU A 34 -16.78 24.65 -21.12
N ASN A 35 -17.98 24.48 -21.67
CA ASN A 35 -19.18 24.53 -20.86
C ASN A 35 -19.20 23.34 -19.89
N ALA A 36 -19.21 23.62 -18.59
CA ALA A 36 -19.14 22.57 -17.56
C ALA A 36 -20.31 21.57 -17.63
N LYS A 37 -21.47 21.96 -18.23
CA LYS A 37 -22.64 21.09 -18.40
C LYS A 37 -22.51 20.11 -19.57
N THR A 38 -21.60 20.35 -20.53
CA THR A 38 -21.47 19.55 -21.75
C THR A 38 -20.20 18.71 -21.81
N LEU A 39 -19.44 18.66 -20.70
CA LEU A 39 -18.15 17.98 -20.65
C LEU A 39 -18.34 16.48 -20.89
N GLY A 40 -17.85 15.98 -22.01
CA GLY A 40 -17.82 14.58 -22.40
C GLY A 40 -16.50 14.20 -23.04
N ARG A 41 -16.23 12.87 -23.16
CA ARG A 41 -15.04 12.32 -23.83
C ARG A 41 -14.83 12.81 -25.29
N LYS A 42 -15.78 13.56 -25.84
CA LYS A 42 -15.74 14.10 -27.21
C LYS A 42 -15.03 15.44 -27.34
N ASP A 43 -14.68 16.06 -26.21
CA ASP A 43 -14.17 17.45 -26.22
C ASP A 43 -12.65 17.55 -26.38
N TYR A 44 -11.95 16.42 -26.53
CA TYR A 44 -10.53 16.40 -26.83
C TYR A 44 -10.15 15.35 -27.87
N ARG A 45 -9.18 15.66 -28.68
CA ARG A 45 -8.58 14.74 -29.64
C ARG A 45 -7.68 13.76 -28.92
N TYR A 46 -7.89 12.48 -29.16
CA TYR A 46 -7.06 11.43 -28.61
C TYR A 46 -6.35 10.64 -29.70
N THR A 47 -5.05 10.39 -29.51
CA THR A 47 -4.21 9.56 -30.40
C THR A 47 -3.40 8.54 -29.61
N LEU A 48 -3.21 7.34 -30.19
CA LEU A 48 -2.31 6.34 -29.65
C LEU A 48 -0.91 6.59 -30.23
N ASP A 49 0.09 6.73 -29.36
CA ASP A 49 1.48 6.95 -29.74
C ASP A 49 2.40 5.94 -29.02
N LYS A 50 2.71 4.85 -29.69
CA LYS A 50 3.54 3.75 -29.18
C LYS A 50 5.03 4.13 -28.96
N SER A 51 5.46 5.30 -29.42
CA SER A 51 6.83 5.80 -29.20
C SER A 51 7.04 6.37 -27.79
N LEU A 52 5.94 6.67 -27.06
CA LEU A 52 5.99 7.12 -25.69
C LEU A 52 6.34 5.96 -24.74
N PRO A 53 7.00 6.24 -23.61
CA PRO A 53 7.23 5.25 -22.57
C PRO A 53 5.91 4.61 -22.10
N LYS A 54 5.99 3.39 -21.56
CA LYS A 54 4.83 2.72 -20.93
C LYS A 54 4.14 3.66 -19.94
N GLU A 55 2.80 3.71 -19.98
CA GLU A 55 1.98 4.61 -19.16
C GLU A 55 2.22 6.11 -19.42
N GLY A 56 3.01 6.45 -20.46
CA GLY A 56 3.35 7.81 -20.81
C GLY A 56 2.28 8.50 -21.67
N TYR A 57 2.28 9.84 -21.61
CA TYR A 57 1.38 10.67 -22.40
C TYR A 57 1.99 12.02 -22.76
N ARG A 58 1.45 12.64 -23.82
CA ARG A 58 1.57 14.06 -24.12
C ARG A 58 0.20 14.70 -24.05
N LEU A 59 0.12 15.86 -23.42
CA LEU A 59 -1.08 16.66 -23.28
C LEU A 59 -0.79 18.07 -23.78
N SER A 60 -1.54 18.51 -24.77
CA SER A 60 -1.49 19.88 -25.30
C SER A 60 -2.83 20.56 -25.09
N ILE A 61 -2.84 21.72 -24.46
CA ILE A 61 -3.99 22.59 -24.30
C ILE A 61 -3.66 23.94 -24.95
N SER A 62 -4.44 24.31 -25.94
CA SER A 62 -4.35 25.59 -26.66
C SER A 62 -5.71 26.26 -26.76
N ALA A 63 -5.80 27.50 -27.21
CA ALA A 63 -7.07 28.15 -27.49
C ALA A 63 -7.98 27.38 -28.45
N GLY A 64 -7.38 26.50 -29.28
CA GLY A 64 -8.09 25.67 -30.24
C GLY A 64 -8.61 24.32 -29.68
N GLY A 65 -8.31 23.99 -28.43
CA GLY A 65 -8.79 22.76 -27.80
C GLY A 65 -7.72 21.97 -27.06
N ILE A 66 -8.10 20.75 -26.68
CA ILE A 66 -7.28 19.79 -25.94
C ILE A 66 -6.91 18.62 -26.85
N ALA A 67 -5.65 18.22 -26.83
CA ALA A 67 -5.15 17.03 -27.50
C ALA A 67 -4.34 16.15 -26.52
N VAL A 68 -4.59 14.84 -26.55
CA VAL A 68 -3.91 13.83 -25.75
C VAL A 68 -3.34 12.76 -26.68
N ALA A 69 -2.04 12.49 -26.56
CA ALA A 69 -1.42 11.30 -27.14
C ALA A 69 -0.89 10.42 -26.00
N SER A 70 -1.10 9.11 -26.05
CA SER A 70 -0.62 8.20 -25.00
C SER A 70 -0.11 6.88 -25.56
N SER A 71 0.79 6.22 -24.81
CA SER A 71 1.35 4.91 -25.17
C SER A 71 0.33 3.77 -25.05
N ASP A 72 -0.63 3.91 -24.15
CA ASP A 72 -1.61 2.89 -23.74
C ASP A 72 -2.82 3.52 -23.02
N ALA A 73 -3.77 2.67 -22.60
CA ALA A 73 -4.97 3.10 -21.90
C ALA A 73 -4.66 3.74 -20.52
N ALA A 74 -3.63 3.25 -19.82
CA ALA A 74 -3.22 3.82 -18.53
C ALA A 74 -2.63 5.23 -18.71
N GLY A 75 -1.77 5.43 -19.71
CA GLY A 75 -1.23 6.75 -20.04
C GLY A 75 -2.33 7.76 -20.38
N ARG A 76 -3.37 7.34 -21.14
CA ARG A 76 -4.57 8.15 -21.37
C ARG A 76 -5.27 8.52 -20.05
N PHE A 77 -5.51 7.54 -19.20
CA PHE A 77 -6.15 7.74 -17.91
C PHE A 77 -5.36 8.75 -17.04
N TYR A 78 -4.03 8.67 -17.01
CA TYR A 78 -3.19 9.60 -16.26
C TYR A 78 -3.17 11.02 -16.85
N ALA A 79 -3.29 11.15 -18.17
CA ALA A 79 -3.52 12.46 -18.79
C ALA A 79 -4.86 13.06 -18.35
N GLU A 80 -5.92 12.25 -18.25
CA GLU A 80 -7.22 12.66 -17.73
C GLU A 80 -7.15 13.10 -16.24
N GLN A 81 -6.33 12.43 -15.40
CA GLN A 81 -6.09 12.89 -14.02
C GLN A 81 -5.37 14.24 -13.97
N THR A 82 -4.42 14.47 -14.87
CA THR A 82 -3.76 15.77 -15.01
C THR A 82 -4.73 16.86 -15.46
N LEU A 83 -5.61 16.57 -16.42
CA LEU A 83 -6.68 17.48 -16.84
C LEU A 83 -7.60 17.85 -15.66
N ARG A 84 -8.01 16.89 -14.85
CA ARG A 84 -8.83 17.15 -13.64
C ARG A 84 -8.16 18.13 -12.69
N GLN A 85 -6.83 18.10 -12.58
CA GLN A 85 -6.07 18.99 -11.69
C GLN A 85 -5.82 20.38 -12.32
N LEU A 86 -5.78 20.47 -13.65
CA LEU A 86 -5.59 21.74 -14.37
C LEU A 86 -6.87 22.55 -14.50
N GLY A 87 -8.03 21.87 -14.51
CA GLY A 87 -9.33 22.51 -14.73
C GLY A 87 -9.82 23.31 -13.52
N GLU A 88 -10.26 24.53 -13.74
CA GLU A 88 -10.92 25.38 -12.74
C GLU A 88 -12.29 25.84 -13.25
N VAL A 89 -13.29 25.80 -12.37
CA VAL A 89 -14.62 26.33 -12.70
C VAL A 89 -14.63 27.83 -12.50
N LYS A 90 -14.80 28.58 -13.60
CA LYS A 90 -14.93 30.05 -13.63
C LYS A 90 -16.17 30.42 -14.45
N ASP A 91 -17.07 31.19 -13.88
CA ASP A 91 -18.29 31.68 -14.53
C ASP A 91 -19.15 30.57 -15.19
N GLY A 92 -19.26 29.41 -14.50
CA GLY A 92 -20.02 28.25 -15.00
C GLY A 92 -19.34 27.48 -16.15
N LYS A 93 -18.11 27.85 -16.51
CA LYS A 93 -17.28 27.17 -17.49
C LYS A 93 -16.09 26.47 -16.81
N LEU A 94 -15.65 25.36 -17.37
CA LEU A 94 -14.41 24.71 -16.97
C LEU A 94 -13.26 25.29 -17.81
N ALA A 95 -12.40 26.07 -17.16
CA ALA A 95 -11.27 26.74 -17.79
C ALA A 95 -9.97 25.98 -17.54
N TYR A 96 -9.13 25.91 -18.55
CA TYR A 96 -7.82 25.26 -18.53
C TYR A 96 -6.75 26.26 -18.95
N PRO A 97 -5.58 26.33 -18.30
CA PRO A 97 -4.43 27.08 -18.83
C PRO A 97 -3.92 26.43 -20.11
N CYS A 98 -3.40 27.21 -21.04
CA CYS A 98 -2.68 26.68 -22.19
C CYS A 98 -1.34 26.07 -21.73
N VAL A 99 -1.14 24.77 -21.98
CA VAL A 99 0.06 24.02 -21.53
C VAL A 99 0.46 22.98 -22.56
N GLU A 100 1.77 22.66 -22.56
CA GLU A 100 2.34 21.47 -23.19
C GLU A 100 2.97 20.61 -22.10
N ILE A 101 2.54 19.34 -22.01
CA ILE A 101 3.04 18.39 -21.01
C ILE A 101 3.52 17.13 -21.73
N THR A 102 4.74 16.67 -21.35
CA THR A 102 5.22 15.31 -21.67
C THR A 102 5.52 14.60 -20.36
N ASP A 103 4.91 13.44 -20.16
CA ASP A 103 4.88 12.83 -18.85
C ASP A 103 4.90 11.30 -18.91
N SER A 104 5.50 10.67 -17.91
CA SER A 104 5.51 9.22 -17.70
C SER A 104 6.03 8.91 -16.30
N PRO A 105 5.65 7.75 -15.70
CA PRO A 105 6.14 7.39 -14.38
C PRO A 105 7.63 7.04 -14.35
N ASN A 106 8.28 7.34 -13.22
CA ASN A 106 9.66 6.93 -12.96
C ASN A 106 9.74 5.47 -12.48
N TYR A 107 8.75 5.01 -11.68
CA TYR A 107 8.67 3.63 -11.17
C TYR A 107 7.39 2.95 -11.64
N GLY A 108 7.49 1.64 -11.91
CA GLY A 108 6.37 0.79 -12.30
C GLY A 108 5.42 0.44 -11.14
N TRP A 109 5.94 0.36 -9.91
CA TRP A 109 5.16 0.10 -8.69
C TRP A 109 4.99 1.39 -7.91
N ARG A 110 3.75 1.87 -7.82
CA ARG A 110 3.37 3.10 -7.12
C ARG A 110 2.16 2.78 -6.25
N GLY A 111 2.44 2.28 -5.04
CA GLY A 111 1.43 1.60 -4.25
C GLY A 111 1.01 2.31 -2.97
N ALA A 112 -0.04 1.77 -2.37
CA ALA A 112 -0.39 1.96 -0.97
C ALA A 112 -0.92 0.65 -0.39
N LEU A 113 -0.55 0.35 0.86
CA LEU A 113 -1.11 -0.75 1.65
C LEU A 113 -2.26 -0.24 2.49
N LEU A 114 -3.30 -1.05 2.63
CA LEU A 114 -4.38 -0.87 3.60
C LEU A 114 -4.51 -2.13 4.45
N ASP A 115 -4.33 -1.98 5.76
CA ASP A 115 -4.54 -3.03 6.76
C ASP A 115 -6.00 -3.06 7.21
N GLU A 116 -6.69 -4.14 6.85
CA GLU A 116 -8.08 -4.43 7.28
C GLU A 116 -8.13 -5.43 8.45
N GLY A 117 -6.99 -6.05 8.74
CA GLY A 117 -6.88 -7.05 9.80
C GLY A 117 -7.08 -6.46 11.18
N ARG A 118 -6.42 -5.34 11.50
CA ARG A 118 -6.52 -4.68 12.81
C ARG A 118 -7.80 -3.86 12.92
N HIS A 119 -8.08 -2.97 11.95
CA HIS A 119 -9.37 -2.30 11.83
C HIS A 119 -9.95 -2.46 10.43
N PHE A 120 -11.25 -2.73 10.38
CA PHE A 120 -11.99 -2.97 9.14
C PHE A 120 -12.67 -1.68 8.69
N PHE A 121 -12.38 -1.26 7.46
CA PHE A 121 -12.91 0.00 6.92
C PHE A 121 -14.13 -0.23 6.00
N GLY A 122 -14.22 -1.40 5.39
CA GLY A 122 -15.30 -1.71 4.45
C GLY A 122 -15.05 -1.20 3.03
N LYS A 123 -15.79 -1.78 2.07
CA LYS A 123 -15.53 -1.59 0.64
C LYS A 123 -15.69 -0.15 0.14
N GLU A 124 -16.54 0.66 0.77
CA GLU A 124 -16.73 2.04 0.32
C GLU A 124 -15.49 2.90 0.64
N THR A 125 -14.92 2.78 1.84
CA THR A 125 -13.64 3.42 2.19
C THR A 125 -12.49 2.94 1.30
N VAL A 126 -12.46 1.63 0.97
CA VAL A 126 -11.47 1.10 0.02
C VAL A 126 -11.61 1.74 -1.36
N LYS A 127 -12.84 1.92 -1.86
CA LYS A 127 -13.10 2.59 -3.16
C LYS A 127 -12.70 4.06 -3.13
N GLU A 128 -12.97 4.77 -2.06
CA GLU A 128 -12.53 6.16 -1.88
C GLU A 128 -11.00 6.28 -1.88
N MET A 129 -10.32 5.36 -1.19
CA MET A 129 -8.86 5.28 -1.25
C MET A 129 -8.36 5.02 -2.67
N ILE A 130 -9.00 4.11 -3.42
CA ILE A 130 -8.71 3.83 -4.83
C ILE A 130 -8.89 5.08 -5.70
N ASP A 131 -9.95 5.87 -5.49
CA ASP A 131 -10.18 7.12 -6.23
C ASP A 131 -9.07 8.15 -5.98
N LEU A 132 -8.66 8.30 -4.72
CA LEU A 132 -7.57 9.20 -4.36
C LEU A 132 -6.22 8.71 -4.89
N MET A 133 -5.94 7.41 -4.85
CA MET A 133 -4.77 6.80 -5.46
C MET A 133 -4.73 7.06 -6.98
N ALA A 134 -5.85 6.84 -7.67
CA ALA A 134 -6.01 7.10 -9.09
C ALA A 134 -5.76 8.57 -9.45
N TYR A 135 -6.32 9.49 -8.66
CA TYR A 135 -6.14 10.93 -8.83
C TYR A 135 -4.66 11.37 -8.74
N HIS A 136 -3.87 10.63 -7.96
CA HIS A 136 -2.42 10.83 -7.79
C HIS A 136 -1.56 9.87 -8.64
N LYS A 137 -2.15 9.18 -9.64
CA LYS A 137 -1.44 8.27 -10.57
C LYS A 137 -0.73 7.10 -9.89
N MET A 138 -1.21 6.68 -8.72
CA MET A 138 -0.80 5.44 -8.07
C MET A 138 -1.52 4.25 -8.74
N ASN A 139 -0.88 3.07 -8.78
CA ASN A 139 -1.36 1.94 -9.59
C ASN A 139 -1.41 0.58 -8.87
N VAL A 140 -1.09 0.52 -7.58
CA VAL A 140 -1.13 -0.72 -6.81
C VAL A 140 -1.78 -0.48 -5.46
N LEU A 141 -2.90 -1.16 -5.20
CA LEU A 141 -3.47 -1.33 -3.86
C LEU A 141 -2.96 -2.65 -3.28
N HIS A 142 -2.14 -2.60 -2.26
CA HIS A 142 -1.76 -3.75 -1.45
C HIS A 142 -2.80 -3.91 -0.35
N TRP A 143 -3.62 -4.96 -0.43
CA TRP A 143 -4.77 -5.15 0.45
C TRP A 143 -4.48 -6.25 1.47
N HIS A 144 -4.16 -5.84 2.70
CA HIS A 144 -3.81 -6.74 3.80
C HIS A 144 -5.10 -7.25 4.47
N LEU A 145 -5.47 -8.50 4.18
CA LEU A 145 -6.80 -9.06 4.45
C LEU A 145 -6.84 -10.03 5.64
N THR A 146 -5.69 -10.43 6.17
CA THR A 146 -5.63 -11.41 7.26
C THR A 146 -4.55 -11.07 8.26
N GLU A 147 -4.90 -11.21 9.56
CA GLU A 147 -4.03 -10.84 10.66
C GLU A 147 -4.41 -11.61 11.93
N ASP A 148 -3.58 -11.59 12.96
CA ASP A 148 -3.89 -12.15 14.28
C ASP A 148 -5.22 -11.62 14.84
N GLN A 149 -5.55 -10.34 14.55
CA GLN A 149 -6.70 -9.64 15.06
C GLN A 149 -7.94 -9.72 14.15
N GLY A 150 -7.82 -10.30 12.96
CA GLY A 150 -8.97 -10.44 12.08
C GLY A 150 -8.71 -11.12 10.76
N TRP A 151 -9.58 -12.05 10.41
CA TRP A 151 -9.70 -12.67 9.09
C TRP A 151 -10.81 -11.97 8.31
N ARG A 152 -10.53 -11.41 7.14
CA ARG A 152 -11.45 -10.50 6.44
C ARG A 152 -12.03 -11.02 5.14
N ILE A 153 -11.88 -12.28 4.83
CA ILE A 153 -12.42 -12.86 3.60
C ILE A 153 -13.28 -14.08 3.87
N ASP A 154 -14.47 -14.12 3.26
CA ASP A 154 -15.32 -15.30 3.25
C ASP A 154 -14.88 -16.24 2.13
N ILE A 155 -14.50 -17.46 2.50
CA ILE A 155 -14.05 -18.49 1.55
C ILE A 155 -15.08 -19.60 1.49
N PRO A 156 -15.68 -19.91 0.32
CA PRO A 156 -16.65 -20.97 0.17
C PRO A 156 -16.16 -22.33 0.70
N GLY A 157 -16.96 -22.95 1.53
CA GLY A 157 -16.63 -24.21 2.20
C GLY A 157 -15.66 -24.10 3.38
N MET A 158 -15.43 -22.87 3.89
CA MET A 158 -14.61 -22.59 5.07
C MET A 158 -15.30 -21.60 6.02
N PRO A 159 -16.57 -21.85 6.41
CA PRO A 159 -17.41 -20.88 7.13
C PRO A 159 -16.85 -20.50 8.52
N GLU A 160 -16.05 -21.38 9.15
CA GLU A 160 -15.46 -21.12 10.45
C GLU A 160 -14.48 -19.92 10.42
N LEU A 161 -13.86 -19.62 9.26
CA LEU A 161 -12.99 -18.46 9.13
C LEU A 161 -13.71 -17.15 9.46
N VAL A 162 -14.92 -16.98 8.95
CA VAL A 162 -15.73 -15.80 9.29
C VAL A 162 -16.47 -15.96 10.60
N GLN A 163 -16.87 -17.18 10.97
CA GLN A 163 -17.57 -17.44 12.22
C GLN A 163 -16.72 -17.13 13.45
N TYR A 164 -15.43 -17.44 13.42
CA TYR A 164 -14.51 -17.31 14.56
C TYR A 164 -13.39 -16.29 14.32
N GLY A 165 -12.89 -16.17 13.09
CA GLY A 165 -11.74 -15.33 12.76
C GLY A 165 -12.08 -13.88 12.48
N SER A 166 -13.32 -13.54 12.12
CA SER A 166 -13.70 -12.19 11.70
C SER A 166 -14.05 -11.24 12.84
N TRP A 167 -14.00 -11.70 14.09
CA TRP A 167 -14.35 -10.91 15.28
C TRP A 167 -13.40 -11.17 16.45
N ARG A 168 -13.33 -10.24 17.38
CA ARG A 168 -12.61 -10.34 18.64
C ARG A 168 -13.45 -9.82 19.82
N LYS A 169 -13.13 -10.28 21.04
CA LYS A 169 -13.92 -9.95 22.25
C LYS A 169 -13.85 -8.48 22.63
N SER A 170 -12.73 -7.84 22.31
CA SER A 170 -12.47 -6.46 22.66
C SER A 170 -11.50 -5.86 21.66
N SER A 171 -11.43 -4.54 21.57
CA SER A 171 -10.36 -3.81 20.91
C SER A 171 -9.72 -2.86 21.91
N PRO A 172 -8.47 -2.47 21.70
CA PRO A 172 -7.88 -1.38 22.48
C PRO A 172 -8.76 -0.12 22.40
N LYS A 173 -8.79 0.68 23.47
CA LYS A 173 -9.56 1.92 23.49
C LYS A 173 -8.96 2.95 22.56
N HIS A 174 -9.81 3.64 21.77
CA HIS A 174 -9.40 4.79 20.99
C HIS A 174 -8.73 5.85 21.90
N GLY A 175 -7.55 6.34 21.51
CA GLY A 175 -6.82 7.33 22.29
C GLY A 175 -6.23 6.81 23.61
N ALA A 176 -6.25 5.51 23.89
CA ALA A 176 -5.61 4.93 25.06
C ALA A 176 -4.11 5.25 25.04
N LYS A 177 -3.62 5.92 26.10
CA LYS A 177 -2.18 6.17 26.25
C LYS A 177 -1.48 4.84 26.50
N LEU A 178 -0.52 4.51 25.65
CA LEU A 178 0.37 3.39 25.88
C LEU A 178 1.15 3.65 27.16
N LYS A 179 0.92 2.85 28.19
CA LYS A 179 1.81 2.84 29.37
C LYS A 179 3.08 2.10 28.98
N HIS A 180 4.14 2.85 28.72
CA HIS A 180 5.47 2.28 28.58
C HIS A 180 5.89 1.63 29.91
N LEU A 181 5.68 0.34 30.01
CA LEU A 181 6.38 -0.49 30.97
C LEU A 181 7.62 -1.04 30.29
N GLY A 182 8.75 -0.32 30.38
CA GLY A 182 10.15 -0.71 30.23
C GLY A 182 10.61 -1.84 29.29
N LYS A 183 9.75 -2.58 28.64
CA LYS A 183 9.94 -3.58 27.59
C LYS A 183 8.62 -3.73 26.87
N PHE A 184 8.53 -3.35 25.61
CA PHE A 184 7.49 -3.59 24.61
C PHE A 184 6.28 -4.49 25.04
N ARG A 185 5.53 -4.10 26.04
CA ARG A 185 4.24 -4.69 26.39
C ARG A 185 3.18 -3.61 26.25
N TYR A 186 2.33 -3.82 25.29
CA TYR A 186 1.15 -3.00 25.05
C TYR A 186 0.09 -3.39 26.09
N ASP A 187 0.14 -2.82 27.29
CA ASP A 187 -0.99 -2.88 28.22
C ASP A 187 -2.07 -1.92 27.69
N ILE A 188 -2.86 -2.45 26.77
CA ILE A 188 -3.98 -1.72 26.20
C ILE A 188 -5.22 -2.24 26.92
N GLU A 189 -5.80 -1.40 27.79
CA GLU A 189 -7.14 -1.69 28.28
C GLU A 189 -8.11 -1.81 27.12
N GLY A 190 -8.69 -2.98 26.94
CA GLY A 190 -9.74 -3.20 25.97
C GLY A 190 -10.96 -2.33 26.29
N ASN A 191 -11.70 -1.96 25.27
CA ASN A 191 -12.94 -1.21 25.41
C ASN A 191 -14.12 -2.07 25.94
N GLY A 192 -13.91 -3.38 26.14
CA GLY A 192 -14.92 -4.33 26.61
C GLY A 192 -16.04 -4.60 25.59
N GLN A 193 -15.92 -4.10 24.37
CA GLN A 193 -16.93 -4.26 23.33
C GLN A 193 -16.44 -5.23 22.24
N LYS A 194 -17.32 -6.17 21.87
CA LYS A 194 -17.08 -7.06 20.74
C LYS A 194 -16.85 -6.25 19.48
N TYR A 195 -15.76 -6.55 18.74
CA TYR A 195 -15.43 -5.96 17.46
C TYR A 195 -15.70 -6.98 16.34
N GLY A 196 -16.61 -6.65 15.44
CA GLY A 196 -17.05 -7.53 14.37
C GLY A 196 -18.32 -8.36 14.70
N PRO A 197 -18.71 -9.32 13.83
CA PRO A 197 -17.94 -9.84 12.70
C PRO A 197 -17.80 -8.83 11.53
N PHE A 198 -16.60 -8.73 10.97
CA PHE A 198 -16.30 -7.89 9.80
C PHE A 198 -15.50 -8.69 8.79
N TYR A 199 -16.02 -8.79 7.58
CA TYR A 199 -15.37 -9.49 6.46
C TYR A 199 -16.00 -9.08 5.13
N TYR A 200 -15.33 -9.40 4.05
CA TYR A 200 -15.78 -9.23 2.67
C TYR A 200 -16.32 -10.56 2.13
N SER A 201 -17.51 -10.53 1.51
CA SER A 201 -17.97 -11.62 0.66
C SER A 201 -17.14 -11.68 -0.62
N GLU A 202 -17.19 -12.82 -1.32
CA GLU A 202 -16.58 -12.93 -2.66
C GLU A 202 -17.08 -11.85 -3.61
N ALA A 203 -18.37 -11.50 -3.53
CA ALA A 203 -18.97 -10.44 -4.35
C ALA A 203 -18.35 -9.08 -4.04
N ASP A 204 -18.13 -8.74 -2.76
CA ASP A 204 -17.49 -7.48 -2.35
C ASP A 204 -16.04 -7.41 -2.85
N LEU A 205 -15.28 -8.51 -2.73
CA LEU A 205 -13.90 -8.58 -3.23
C LEU A 205 -13.85 -8.34 -4.75
N ARG A 206 -14.70 -9.02 -5.51
CA ARG A 206 -14.79 -8.86 -6.98
C ARG A 206 -15.22 -7.45 -7.38
N GLU A 207 -16.14 -6.85 -6.64
CA GLU A 207 -16.59 -5.46 -6.87
C GLU A 207 -15.42 -4.48 -6.70
N VAL A 208 -14.64 -4.59 -5.62
CA VAL A 208 -13.46 -3.73 -5.39
C VAL A 208 -12.40 -3.95 -6.47
N VAL A 209 -12.14 -5.20 -6.85
CA VAL A 209 -11.18 -5.54 -7.91
C VAL A 209 -11.59 -4.91 -9.26
N ALA A 210 -12.87 -5.01 -9.63
CA ALA A 210 -13.39 -4.41 -10.86
C ALA A 210 -13.30 -2.87 -10.82
N TYR A 211 -13.66 -2.27 -9.69
CA TYR A 211 -13.60 -0.82 -9.46
C TYR A 211 -12.17 -0.28 -9.60
N ALA A 212 -11.19 -1.00 -9.03
CA ALA A 212 -9.76 -0.66 -9.15
C ALA A 212 -9.26 -0.80 -10.60
N ALA A 213 -9.67 -1.87 -11.30
CA ALA A 213 -9.27 -2.12 -12.68
C ALA A 213 -9.71 -1.01 -13.65
N GLU A 214 -10.91 -0.44 -13.47
CA GLU A 214 -11.39 0.71 -14.24
C GLU A 214 -10.50 1.97 -14.07
N ARG A 215 -9.72 2.02 -12.97
CA ARG A 215 -8.80 3.09 -12.62
C ARG A 215 -7.33 2.74 -12.86
N HIS A 216 -7.08 1.64 -13.57
CA HIS A 216 -5.75 1.11 -13.82
C HIS A 216 -4.96 0.82 -12.53
N ILE A 217 -5.65 0.44 -11.45
CA ILE A 217 -5.05 0.02 -10.19
C ILE A 217 -5.15 -1.50 -10.08
N THR A 218 -4.02 -2.15 -9.84
CA THR A 218 -3.94 -3.57 -9.53
C THR A 218 -4.13 -3.77 -8.04
N VAL A 219 -5.07 -4.63 -7.65
CA VAL A 219 -5.22 -5.05 -6.25
C VAL A 219 -4.33 -6.26 -6.03
N VAL A 220 -3.33 -6.12 -5.16
CA VAL A 220 -2.44 -7.20 -4.69
C VAL A 220 -2.94 -7.64 -3.32
N PRO A 221 -3.60 -8.80 -3.21
CA PRO A 221 -4.09 -9.30 -1.93
C PRO A 221 -2.93 -9.86 -1.10
N GLU A 222 -2.99 -9.66 0.22
CA GLU A 222 -2.10 -10.30 1.17
C GLU A 222 -2.85 -11.26 2.07
N ILE A 223 -2.30 -12.47 2.17
CA ILE A 223 -2.61 -13.49 3.17
C ILE A 223 -1.29 -13.77 3.89
N ASP A 224 -1.17 -13.25 5.09
CA ASP A 224 0.09 -13.32 5.82
C ASP A 224 0.30 -14.70 6.44
N ILE A 225 1.40 -15.36 6.08
CA ILE A 225 1.76 -16.70 6.54
C ILE A 225 3.28 -16.80 6.79
N PRO A 226 3.72 -17.68 7.68
CA PRO A 226 2.96 -18.57 8.59
C PRO A 226 2.71 -17.96 9.97
N GLY A 227 3.22 -16.75 10.24
CA GLY A 227 2.87 -15.88 11.35
C GLY A 227 1.53 -15.19 11.12
N HIS A 228 1.11 -14.30 12.03
CA HIS A 228 -0.08 -13.44 11.91
C HIS A 228 -1.39 -14.19 11.56
N MET A 229 -1.49 -15.48 11.98
CA MET A 229 -2.57 -16.39 11.63
C MET A 229 -3.46 -16.79 12.79
N ARG A 230 -3.40 -16.07 13.92
CA ARG A 230 -4.20 -16.40 15.11
C ARG A 230 -5.71 -16.38 14.85
N SER A 231 -6.17 -15.54 13.93
CA SER A 231 -7.58 -15.51 13.51
C SER A 231 -8.00 -16.80 12.78
N ALA A 232 -7.18 -17.32 11.88
CA ALA A 232 -7.42 -18.62 11.22
C ALA A 232 -7.28 -19.80 12.19
N ILE A 233 -6.33 -19.72 13.12
CA ILE A 233 -6.15 -20.72 14.19
C ILE A 233 -7.36 -20.73 15.14
N ALA A 234 -7.99 -19.59 15.41
CA ALA A 234 -9.24 -19.54 16.15
C ALA A 234 -10.37 -20.30 15.44
N ALA A 235 -10.41 -20.20 14.10
CA ALA A 235 -11.36 -20.95 13.28
C ALA A 235 -11.04 -22.45 13.27
N TYR A 236 -9.78 -22.80 13.08
CA TYR A 236 -9.31 -24.18 12.94
C TYR A 236 -8.10 -24.44 13.85
N PRO A 237 -8.32 -24.76 15.15
CA PRO A 237 -7.24 -24.95 16.13
C PRO A 237 -6.19 -26.00 15.73
N HIS A 238 -6.55 -26.98 14.92
CA HIS A 238 -5.63 -28.02 14.46
C HIS A 238 -4.52 -27.49 13.52
N LEU A 239 -4.63 -26.24 13.06
CA LEU A 239 -3.61 -25.59 12.22
C LEU A 239 -2.38 -25.16 13.01
N THR A 240 -2.45 -25.02 14.33
CA THR A 240 -1.27 -24.70 15.16
C THR A 240 -0.58 -25.94 15.71
N CYS A 241 0.64 -25.74 16.24
CA CYS A 241 1.46 -26.82 16.82
C CYS A 241 0.82 -27.48 18.05
N PHE A 242 0.12 -26.70 18.86
CA PHE A 242 -0.46 -27.11 20.14
C PHE A 242 -1.94 -26.73 20.22
N PRO A 243 -2.85 -27.45 19.53
CA PRO A 243 -4.28 -27.11 19.46
C PRO A 243 -4.97 -26.98 20.81
N ALA A 244 -4.53 -27.74 21.80
CA ALA A 244 -5.09 -27.71 23.16
C ALA A 244 -4.88 -26.38 23.88
N ASN A 245 -3.92 -25.57 23.45
CA ASN A 245 -3.67 -24.24 24.01
C ASN A 245 -4.67 -23.19 23.49
N ILE A 246 -5.43 -23.50 22.44
CA ILE A 246 -6.40 -22.59 21.85
C ILE A 246 -7.73 -22.72 22.62
N THR A 247 -7.80 -22.05 23.75
CA THR A 247 -8.99 -22.04 24.61
C THR A 247 -10.04 -21.02 24.17
N GLU A 248 -9.65 -20.05 23.37
CA GLU A 248 -10.52 -19.00 22.85
C GLU A 248 -10.69 -19.09 21.33
N ARG A 249 -11.96 -19.19 20.91
CA ARG A 249 -12.38 -19.29 19.51
C ARG A 249 -12.77 -17.90 18.96
N SER A 250 -11.82 -16.94 19.04
CA SER A 250 -11.93 -15.60 18.44
C SER A 250 -10.56 -15.10 18.04
N ALA A 251 -10.51 -14.12 17.16
CA ALA A 251 -9.27 -13.43 16.83
C ALA A 251 -8.66 -12.70 18.05
N HIS A 252 -7.40 -12.32 17.98
CA HIS A 252 -6.70 -11.64 19.07
C HIS A 252 -7.32 -10.27 19.39
N SER A 253 -7.41 -9.95 20.68
CA SER A 253 -7.95 -8.68 21.16
C SER A 253 -6.89 -7.64 21.51
N ILE A 254 -5.60 -8.00 21.35
CA ILE A 254 -4.44 -7.14 21.63
C ILE A 254 -3.58 -6.99 20.38
N TRP A 255 -2.81 -5.90 20.32
CA TRP A 255 -1.81 -5.71 19.28
C TRP A 255 -0.53 -6.49 19.59
N GLY A 256 0.32 -6.68 18.58
CA GLY A 256 1.58 -7.38 18.69
C GLY A 256 1.58 -8.74 18.00
N ILE A 257 2.66 -9.50 18.17
CA ILE A 257 2.94 -10.74 17.46
C ILE A 257 2.48 -11.93 18.31
N SER A 258 1.62 -12.77 17.75
CA SER A 258 1.22 -14.03 18.39
C SER A 258 2.31 -15.09 18.25
N THR A 259 2.52 -15.89 19.31
CA THR A 259 3.33 -17.11 19.23
C THR A 259 2.57 -18.30 18.63
N ASP A 260 1.23 -18.18 18.48
CA ASP A 260 0.40 -19.18 17.83
C ASP A 260 0.48 -19.02 16.32
N VAL A 261 1.49 -19.65 15.72
CA VAL A 261 1.70 -19.67 14.27
C VAL A 261 1.24 -20.98 13.66
N LEU A 262 1.13 -21.01 12.34
CA LEU A 262 0.75 -22.24 11.63
C LEU A 262 1.78 -23.37 11.84
N CYS A 263 1.29 -24.59 12.04
CA CYS A 263 2.12 -25.78 12.19
C CYS A 263 2.56 -26.31 10.81
N ILE A 264 3.76 -25.95 10.37
CA ILE A 264 4.27 -26.34 9.04
C ILE A 264 4.58 -27.83 8.94
N GLY A 265 4.72 -28.52 10.06
CA GLY A 265 4.82 -29.99 10.09
C GLY A 265 3.49 -30.73 9.86
N ASN A 266 2.36 -30.04 9.86
CA ASN A 266 1.04 -30.62 9.70
C ASN A 266 0.55 -30.52 8.24
N ASP A 267 0.31 -31.64 7.57
CA ASP A 267 -0.15 -31.65 6.18
C ASP A 267 -1.54 -31.02 6.00
N GLU A 268 -2.40 -31.06 7.01
CA GLU A 268 -3.70 -30.37 6.95
C GLU A 268 -3.54 -28.84 6.90
N THR A 269 -2.51 -28.31 7.54
CA THR A 269 -2.15 -26.89 7.43
C THR A 269 -1.71 -26.54 6.00
N VAL A 270 -0.95 -27.40 5.36
CA VAL A 270 -0.53 -27.20 3.97
C VAL A 270 -1.74 -27.20 3.03
N LYS A 271 -2.65 -28.19 3.17
CA LYS A 271 -3.90 -28.27 2.39
C LYS A 271 -4.81 -27.05 2.63
N PHE A 272 -4.89 -26.56 3.88
CA PHE A 272 -5.62 -25.35 4.21
C PHE A 272 -5.09 -24.16 3.41
N LEU A 273 -3.76 -23.92 3.44
CA LEU A 273 -3.13 -22.84 2.69
C LEU A 273 -3.33 -22.98 1.19
N GLU A 274 -3.23 -24.19 0.66
CA GLU A 274 -3.49 -24.44 -0.76
C GLU A 274 -4.90 -24.01 -1.18
N ARG A 275 -5.92 -24.34 -0.38
CA ARG A 275 -7.31 -23.91 -0.64
C ARG A 275 -7.48 -22.38 -0.55
N VAL A 276 -6.86 -21.76 0.45
CA VAL A 276 -6.90 -20.30 0.62
C VAL A 276 -6.30 -19.61 -0.59
N PHE A 277 -5.10 -20.00 -1.02
CA PHE A 277 -4.43 -19.36 -2.16
C PHE A 277 -5.08 -19.68 -3.51
N ASP A 278 -5.73 -20.84 -3.66
CA ASP A 278 -6.54 -21.12 -4.84
C ASP A 278 -7.71 -20.15 -4.96
N PHE A 279 -8.47 -19.95 -3.88
CA PHE A 279 -9.56 -18.97 -3.84
C PHE A 279 -9.04 -17.54 -4.14
N VAL A 280 -7.94 -17.14 -3.52
CA VAL A 280 -7.31 -15.84 -3.79
C VAL A 280 -6.98 -15.67 -5.28
N CYS A 281 -6.44 -16.70 -5.92
CA CYS A 281 -6.17 -16.66 -7.36
C CYS A 281 -7.42 -16.60 -8.23
N ASP A 282 -8.53 -17.16 -7.77
CA ASP A 282 -9.82 -17.14 -8.50
C ASP A 282 -10.49 -15.77 -8.43
N VAL A 283 -10.32 -15.06 -7.33
CA VAL A 283 -10.91 -13.73 -7.09
C VAL A 283 -10.03 -12.61 -7.64
N PHE A 284 -8.70 -12.68 -7.43
CA PHE A 284 -7.78 -11.60 -7.75
C PHE A 284 -6.99 -11.87 -9.03
N PRO A 285 -7.16 -11.04 -10.08
CA PRO A 285 -6.44 -11.21 -11.35
C PRO A 285 -4.96 -10.79 -11.30
N SER A 286 -4.49 -10.24 -10.19
CA SER A 286 -3.12 -9.78 -10.00
C SER A 286 -2.11 -10.89 -10.33
N LYS A 287 -1.04 -10.55 -11.04
CA LYS A 287 0.07 -11.45 -11.30
C LYS A 287 0.97 -11.67 -10.07
N VAL A 288 0.73 -10.90 -9.01
CA VAL A 288 1.47 -10.93 -7.75
C VAL A 288 0.48 -11.22 -6.63
N ILE A 289 0.81 -12.19 -5.77
CA ILE A 289 0.08 -12.48 -4.52
C ILE A 289 1.07 -12.29 -3.38
N HIS A 290 0.70 -11.47 -2.40
CA HIS A 290 1.52 -11.25 -1.23
C HIS A 290 1.20 -12.32 -0.18
N ILE A 291 2.25 -12.95 0.35
CA ILE A 291 2.13 -14.06 1.30
C ILE A 291 2.61 -13.69 2.72
N GLY A 292 2.84 -12.41 2.98
CA GLY A 292 3.38 -11.93 4.25
C GLY A 292 4.80 -12.42 4.51
N GLY A 293 5.00 -13.13 5.59
CA GLY A 293 6.25 -13.82 5.95
C GLY A 293 7.06 -13.16 7.03
N ASP A 294 6.61 -12.04 7.56
CA ASP A 294 7.25 -11.29 8.63
C ASP A 294 6.99 -11.89 10.01
N GLU A 295 7.85 -11.52 10.94
CA GLU A 295 7.68 -11.64 12.39
C GLU A 295 7.18 -13.02 12.89
N CYS A 296 7.50 -14.11 12.20
CA CYS A 296 7.04 -15.44 12.56
C CYS A 296 7.87 -16.07 13.71
N PRO A 297 7.32 -16.23 14.95
CA PRO A 297 8.02 -16.88 16.05
C PRO A 297 8.16 -18.39 15.81
N ARG A 298 9.37 -18.92 16.04
CA ARG A 298 9.72 -20.33 15.75
C ARG A 298 9.71 -21.25 16.96
N ILE A 299 9.52 -20.70 18.15
CA ILE A 299 9.63 -21.42 19.43
C ILE A 299 8.70 -22.64 19.53
N ASN A 300 7.51 -22.56 18.91
CA ASN A 300 6.57 -23.69 18.87
C ASN A 300 7.00 -24.77 17.88
N TRP A 301 7.63 -24.43 16.77
CA TRP A 301 8.14 -25.40 15.80
C TRP A 301 9.26 -26.27 16.38
N GLU A 302 10.15 -25.67 17.19
CA GLU A 302 11.25 -26.37 17.84
C GLU A 302 10.77 -27.46 18.81
N LYS A 303 9.58 -27.27 19.41
CA LYS A 303 8.98 -28.20 20.38
C LYS A 303 7.98 -29.17 19.75
N CYS A 304 7.43 -28.84 18.58
CA CYS A 304 6.36 -29.58 17.95
C CYS A 304 6.88 -30.88 17.31
N PRO A 305 6.36 -32.07 17.68
CA PRO A 305 6.79 -33.32 17.07
C PRO A 305 6.60 -33.39 15.56
N LYS A 306 5.48 -32.83 15.04
CA LYS A 306 5.20 -32.78 13.60
C LYS A 306 6.19 -31.90 12.84
N CYS A 307 6.53 -30.72 13.39
CA CYS A 307 7.51 -29.82 12.78
C CYS A 307 8.91 -30.44 12.81
N ARG A 308 9.31 -31.10 13.90
CA ARG A 308 10.59 -31.80 13.97
C ARG A 308 10.67 -32.97 12.98
N ALA A 309 9.61 -33.76 12.84
CA ALA A 309 9.53 -34.83 11.85
C ALA A 309 9.65 -34.30 10.41
N ARG A 310 9.03 -33.14 10.11
CA ARG A 310 9.21 -32.46 8.82
C ARG A 310 10.65 -32.00 8.63
N MET A 311 11.26 -31.40 9.65
CA MET A 311 12.67 -30.97 9.59
C MET A 311 13.59 -32.16 9.31
N GLU A 312 13.40 -33.27 10.01
CA GLU A 312 14.19 -34.49 9.80
C GLU A 312 14.02 -35.01 8.38
N LYS A 313 12.78 -35.13 7.89
CA LYS A 313 12.46 -35.55 6.53
C LYS A 313 13.14 -34.69 5.46
N GLU A 314 13.15 -33.36 5.66
CA GLU A 314 13.73 -32.43 4.69
C GLU A 314 15.24 -32.17 4.92
N GLY A 315 15.84 -32.79 5.94
CA GLY A 315 17.26 -32.60 6.27
C GLY A 315 17.58 -31.23 6.89
N TYR A 316 16.58 -30.58 7.54
CA TYR A 316 16.75 -29.26 8.13
C TYR A 316 17.32 -29.33 9.55
N THR A 317 18.23 -28.40 9.84
CA THR A 317 18.88 -28.29 11.16
C THR A 317 18.33 -27.13 12.02
N LYS A 318 17.58 -26.20 11.41
CA LYS A 318 17.00 -25.01 12.06
C LYS A 318 15.52 -24.89 11.75
N ALA A 319 14.71 -24.58 12.76
CA ALA A 319 13.26 -24.43 12.61
C ALA A 319 12.88 -23.34 11.59
N GLY A 320 13.71 -22.29 11.42
CA GLY A 320 13.50 -21.26 10.42
C GLY A 320 13.40 -21.77 8.99
N GLN A 321 14.07 -22.87 8.67
CA GLN A 321 14.04 -23.48 7.32
C GLN A 321 12.64 -24.01 6.94
N LEU A 322 11.76 -24.25 7.93
CA LEU A 322 10.35 -24.58 7.67
C LEU A 322 9.60 -23.41 7.03
N GLN A 323 9.95 -22.18 7.36
CA GLN A 323 9.37 -20.99 6.70
C GLN A 323 9.80 -20.95 5.21
N GLY A 324 11.09 -21.17 4.93
CA GLY A 324 11.56 -21.29 3.55
C GLY A 324 10.87 -22.41 2.79
N TRP A 325 10.63 -23.56 3.47
CA TRP A 325 9.93 -24.71 2.85
C TRP A 325 8.50 -24.32 2.43
N ILE A 326 7.69 -23.74 3.31
CA ILE A 326 6.31 -23.36 2.97
C ILE A 326 6.28 -22.22 1.94
N THR A 327 7.20 -21.26 2.02
CA THR A 327 7.37 -20.22 1.01
C THR A 327 7.57 -20.80 -0.38
N ARG A 328 8.50 -21.76 -0.54
CA ARG A 328 8.74 -22.45 -1.81
C ARG A 328 7.55 -23.28 -2.26
N HIS A 329 6.86 -23.96 -1.33
CA HIS A 329 5.68 -24.76 -1.64
C HIS A 329 4.56 -23.91 -2.23
N ILE A 330 4.23 -22.79 -1.56
CA ILE A 330 3.21 -21.86 -2.04
C ILE A 330 3.66 -21.16 -3.34
N ALA A 331 4.92 -20.76 -3.45
CA ALA A 331 5.46 -20.19 -4.68
C ALA A 331 5.28 -21.15 -5.88
N ALA A 332 5.59 -22.44 -5.71
CA ALA A 332 5.41 -23.44 -6.75
C ALA A 332 3.92 -23.64 -7.13
N ARG A 333 3.01 -23.58 -6.14
CA ARG A 333 1.57 -23.64 -6.41
C ARG A 333 1.09 -22.44 -7.19
N LEU A 334 1.43 -21.25 -6.77
CA LEU A 334 1.05 -19.99 -7.43
C LEU A 334 1.64 -19.86 -8.84
N ALA A 335 2.88 -20.35 -9.04
CA ALA A 335 3.51 -20.37 -10.35
C ALA A 335 2.74 -21.23 -11.38
N LYS A 336 2.13 -22.35 -10.97
CA LYS A 336 1.24 -23.17 -11.83
C LYS A 336 0.01 -22.38 -12.30
N ARG A 337 -0.38 -21.35 -11.58
CA ARG A 337 -1.46 -20.44 -11.90
C ARG A 337 -0.99 -19.14 -12.58
N GLY A 338 0.29 -19.08 -12.97
CA GLY A 338 0.90 -17.92 -13.61
C GLY A 338 1.04 -16.70 -12.69
N ARG A 339 1.18 -16.93 -11.37
CA ARG A 339 1.37 -15.89 -10.35
C ARG A 339 2.78 -15.96 -9.77
N ARG A 340 3.29 -14.81 -9.34
CA ARG A 340 4.52 -14.68 -8.53
C ARG A 340 4.14 -14.44 -7.08
N ILE A 341 4.95 -14.95 -6.16
CA ILE A 341 4.85 -14.55 -4.75
C ILE A 341 5.53 -13.19 -4.55
N MET A 342 4.98 -12.44 -3.62
CA MET A 342 5.61 -11.31 -2.95
C MET A 342 5.53 -11.55 -1.44
N GLY A 343 6.44 -11.00 -0.66
CA GLY A 343 6.35 -11.03 0.79
C GLY A 343 7.35 -10.06 1.40
N TRP A 344 7.22 -9.88 2.70
CA TRP A 344 8.18 -9.09 3.47
C TRP A 344 9.57 -9.68 3.30
N ASP A 345 10.62 -8.87 3.48
CA ASP A 345 11.98 -9.28 3.11
C ASP A 345 12.50 -10.54 3.86
N GLU A 346 11.80 -11.00 4.91
CA GLU A 346 12.03 -12.27 5.59
C GLU A 346 11.89 -13.49 4.67
N ILE A 347 11.00 -13.43 3.68
CA ILE A 347 10.81 -14.56 2.75
C ILE A 347 12.03 -14.81 1.85
N LEU A 348 12.93 -13.82 1.73
CA LEU A 348 14.13 -13.96 0.89
C LEU A 348 15.25 -14.76 1.56
N ALA A 349 15.09 -15.11 2.85
CA ALA A 349 15.95 -16.08 3.52
C ALA A 349 15.68 -17.51 2.99
N ASP A 350 16.61 -18.44 3.27
CA ASP A 350 16.43 -19.88 3.05
C ASP A 350 16.02 -20.29 1.62
N ASP A 351 16.77 -19.82 0.61
CA ASP A 351 16.63 -20.24 -0.80
C ASP A 351 15.28 -19.90 -1.44
N ALA A 352 14.77 -18.70 -1.19
CA ALA A 352 13.59 -18.20 -1.89
C ALA A 352 13.78 -18.27 -3.42
N PRO A 353 12.74 -18.62 -4.20
CA PRO A 353 12.86 -18.62 -5.65
C PRO A 353 13.18 -17.23 -6.18
N LYS A 354 14.08 -17.12 -7.16
CA LYS A 354 14.47 -15.82 -7.77
C LYS A 354 13.32 -15.07 -8.41
N THR A 355 12.19 -15.72 -8.63
CA THR A 355 10.95 -15.09 -9.08
C THR A 355 10.16 -14.42 -7.96
N ALA A 356 10.52 -14.62 -6.69
CA ALA A 356 9.90 -13.91 -5.58
C ALA A 356 10.20 -12.41 -5.64
N ILE A 357 9.25 -11.62 -5.18
CA ILE A 357 9.41 -10.17 -4.99
C ILE A 357 9.55 -9.92 -3.49
N GLY A 358 10.62 -9.26 -3.09
CA GLY A 358 10.81 -8.86 -1.70
C GLY A 358 10.23 -7.48 -1.42
N GLN A 359 9.55 -7.33 -0.29
CA GLN A 359 9.16 -6.03 0.23
C GLN A 359 10.06 -5.68 1.42
N SER A 360 10.97 -4.75 1.20
CA SER A 360 11.96 -4.38 2.22
C SER A 360 11.41 -3.29 3.14
N TRP A 361 11.08 -3.66 4.38
CA TRP A 361 10.51 -2.76 5.37
C TRP A 361 11.48 -2.41 6.50
N ARG A 362 12.48 -3.27 6.75
CA ARG A 362 13.48 -3.05 7.79
C ARG A 362 14.56 -2.08 7.31
N THR A 363 15.04 -1.24 8.22
CA THR A 363 16.20 -0.40 7.96
C THR A 363 17.48 -1.21 8.15
N GLN A 364 18.60 -0.79 7.53
CA GLN A 364 19.90 -1.47 7.65
C GLN A 364 20.40 -1.66 9.09
N SER A 365 19.84 -0.92 10.04
CA SER A 365 20.14 -1.02 11.48
C SER A 365 19.12 -1.86 12.26
N GLY A 366 18.15 -2.51 11.60
CA GLY A 366 17.07 -3.22 12.25
C GLY A 366 17.52 -4.47 12.97
N ASN A 367 17.42 -4.47 14.28
CA ASN A 367 17.58 -5.63 15.17
C ASN A 367 16.35 -6.54 15.04
N GLY A 368 16.27 -7.32 14.00
CA GLY A 368 15.34 -8.43 13.90
C GLY A 368 16.01 -9.71 14.37
N ALA A 369 15.51 -10.34 15.42
CA ALA A 369 16.06 -11.56 15.97
C ALA A 369 16.19 -12.66 14.89
N GLY A 370 17.41 -13.06 14.60
CA GLY A 370 17.71 -14.39 14.06
C GLY A 370 17.67 -14.58 12.57
N THR A 371 17.62 -13.53 11.75
CA THR A 371 17.73 -13.69 10.28
C THR A 371 18.97 -13.02 9.74
N THR A 372 19.76 -13.75 8.96
CA THR A 372 20.82 -13.22 8.10
C THR A 372 20.15 -12.46 6.95
N LEU A 373 19.69 -11.22 7.23
CA LEU A 373 18.94 -10.48 6.21
C LEU A 373 19.81 -9.51 5.47
N VAL A 374 19.68 -9.71 4.23
CA VAL A 374 20.14 -8.89 3.16
C VAL A 374 19.18 -7.70 3.08
N GLY A 375 19.63 -6.48 3.38
CA GLY A 375 18.81 -5.27 3.17
C GLY A 375 18.32 -5.17 1.72
N GLY A 376 17.26 -4.41 1.46
CA GLY A 376 16.63 -4.34 0.15
C GLY A 376 17.60 -4.02 -1.00
N ALA A 377 18.58 -3.15 -0.77
CA ALA A 377 19.62 -2.84 -1.78
C ALA A 377 20.48 -4.06 -2.12
N GLU A 378 20.85 -4.87 -1.14
CA GLU A 378 21.62 -6.09 -1.36
C GLU A 378 20.76 -7.18 -2.00
N ALA A 379 19.49 -7.31 -1.63
CA ALA A 379 18.56 -8.24 -2.30
C ALA A 379 18.42 -7.89 -3.79
N ALA A 380 18.31 -6.60 -4.13
CA ALA A 380 18.32 -6.14 -5.52
C ALA A 380 19.62 -6.50 -6.23
N ARG A 381 20.77 -6.34 -5.55
CA ARG A 381 22.09 -6.75 -6.08
C ARG A 381 22.17 -8.26 -6.34
N LEU A 382 21.52 -9.05 -5.51
CA LEU A 382 21.39 -10.50 -5.68
C LEU A 382 20.38 -10.90 -6.78
N GLY A 383 19.70 -9.93 -7.42
CA GLY A 383 18.79 -10.14 -8.53
C GLY A 383 17.34 -10.45 -8.13
N TYR A 384 16.92 -10.13 -6.91
CA TYR A 384 15.51 -10.14 -6.52
C TYR A 384 14.86 -8.82 -6.90
N ASP A 385 13.65 -8.88 -7.47
CA ASP A 385 12.82 -7.71 -7.61
C ASP A 385 12.33 -7.22 -6.24
N MET A 386 12.42 -5.92 -6.00
CA MET A 386 12.17 -5.33 -4.68
C MET A 386 11.16 -4.19 -4.74
N VAL A 387 10.27 -4.13 -3.76
CA VAL A 387 9.48 -2.96 -3.41
C VAL A 387 10.04 -2.40 -2.10
N MET A 388 10.55 -1.16 -2.14
CA MET A 388 11.28 -0.56 -1.03
C MET A 388 10.31 0.20 -0.13
N THR A 389 10.08 -0.31 1.08
CA THR A 389 9.13 0.26 2.04
C THR A 389 9.72 0.40 3.44
N PRO A 390 10.91 1.04 3.60
CA PRO A 390 11.52 1.19 4.91
C PRO A 390 10.58 1.90 5.88
N HIS A 391 10.40 1.33 7.08
CA HIS A 391 9.40 1.82 8.03
C HIS A 391 9.62 3.27 8.46
N THR A 392 10.88 3.73 8.42
CA THR A 392 11.24 5.10 8.80
C THR A 392 10.83 6.17 7.78
N GLU A 393 10.46 5.82 6.56
CA GLU A 393 10.08 6.75 5.47
C GLU A 393 8.68 6.51 4.91
N THR A 394 8.13 5.28 5.06
CA THR A 394 6.93 4.87 4.31
C THR A 394 5.75 4.43 5.18
N TYR A 395 5.93 4.26 6.51
CA TYR A 395 4.87 3.86 7.45
C TYR A 395 4.06 5.09 7.88
N TYR A 396 3.02 5.39 7.14
CA TYR A 396 2.23 6.60 7.35
C TYR A 396 1.19 6.48 8.47
N ASP A 397 1.11 5.33 9.13
CA ASP A 397 0.49 5.19 10.45
C ASP A 397 1.28 5.93 11.56
N TYR A 398 2.58 6.22 11.35
CA TYR A 398 3.41 7.01 12.24
C TYR A 398 2.97 8.47 12.30
N TYR A 399 3.42 9.20 13.34
CA TYR A 399 3.17 10.64 13.45
C TYR A 399 3.66 11.41 12.24
N GLN A 400 2.94 12.48 11.93
CA GLN A 400 3.39 13.47 10.94
C GLN A 400 4.33 14.51 11.57
N GLY A 401 4.31 14.64 12.91
CA GLY A 401 5.07 15.65 13.65
C GLY A 401 4.31 16.96 13.86
N LEU A 402 3.01 16.96 13.54
CA LEU A 402 2.14 18.11 13.73
C LEU A 402 1.75 18.26 15.21
N LYS A 403 1.61 19.49 15.68
CA LYS A 403 1.22 19.79 17.06
C LYS A 403 -0.17 19.23 17.42
N GLU A 404 -1.02 19.05 16.42
CA GLU A 404 -2.39 18.54 16.53
C GLU A 404 -2.52 17.10 16.03
N ASP A 405 -1.40 16.36 15.91
CA ASP A 405 -1.44 14.97 15.45
C ASP A 405 -2.21 14.12 16.48
N PRO A 406 -3.46 13.73 16.19
CA PRO A 406 -4.38 13.25 17.22
C PRO A 406 -4.10 11.82 17.68
N PHE A 407 -3.23 11.08 16.99
CA PHE A 407 -3.08 9.64 17.15
C PHE A 407 -1.68 9.26 17.59
N GLN A 408 -1.60 8.54 18.70
CA GLN A 408 -0.35 8.17 19.35
C GLN A 408 0.06 6.75 18.97
N TYR A 409 0.91 6.61 17.94
CA TYR A 409 1.67 5.40 17.72
C TYR A 409 3.12 5.58 18.18
N PRO A 410 3.71 4.63 18.95
CA PRO A 410 5.07 4.78 19.47
C PRO A 410 6.18 4.57 18.42
N GLY A 411 5.84 4.20 17.19
CA GLY A 411 6.78 3.75 16.16
C GLY A 411 7.67 4.83 15.55
N GLY A 412 7.35 6.11 15.75
CA GLY A 412 8.18 7.19 15.22
C GLY A 412 7.42 8.33 14.55
N MET A 413 8.16 9.16 13.83
CA MET A 413 7.65 10.36 13.18
C MET A 413 8.18 10.45 11.74
N ILE A 414 7.29 10.66 10.80
CA ILE A 414 7.61 10.86 9.37
C ILE A 414 6.95 12.17 8.92
N PRO A 415 7.65 13.31 9.05
CA PRO A 415 7.19 14.57 8.52
C PRO A 415 7.08 14.54 6.99
N LEU A 416 6.26 15.43 6.42
CA LEU A 416 6.05 15.52 4.97
C LEU A 416 7.38 15.69 4.21
N LYS A 417 8.31 16.48 4.74
CA LYS A 417 9.64 16.67 4.14
C LYS A 417 10.44 15.36 4.06
N ARG A 418 10.35 14.51 5.10
CA ARG A 418 11.02 13.21 5.11
C ARG A 418 10.39 12.25 4.11
N ALA A 419 9.06 12.19 4.04
CA ALA A 419 8.35 11.40 3.05
C ALA A 419 8.71 11.82 1.61
N TYR A 420 8.87 13.13 1.36
CA TYR A 420 9.27 13.65 0.05
C TYR A 420 10.74 13.39 -0.29
N ALA A 421 11.63 13.40 0.70
CA ALA A 421 13.07 13.18 0.50
C ALA A 421 13.41 11.71 0.20
N PHE A 422 12.50 10.80 0.45
CA PHE A 422 12.69 9.37 0.21
C PHE A 422 13.03 9.07 -1.26
N ASP A 423 13.96 8.14 -1.48
CA ASP A 423 14.32 7.60 -2.79
C ASP A 423 14.36 6.06 -2.69
N PRO A 424 13.48 5.33 -3.38
CA PRO A 424 13.48 3.86 -3.37
C PRO A 424 14.79 3.23 -3.85
N SER A 425 15.56 3.95 -4.65
CA SER A 425 16.85 3.49 -5.19
C SER A 425 18.07 3.92 -4.37
N ALA A 426 17.85 4.55 -3.21
CA ALA A 426 18.96 4.98 -2.35
C ALA A 426 19.83 3.78 -1.95
N GLY A 427 21.14 3.89 -2.09
CA GLY A 427 22.10 2.84 -1.76
C GLY A 427 22.14 1.65 -2.73
N VAL A 428 21.30 1.64 -3.77
CA VAL A 428 21.30 0.59 -4.80
C VAL A 428 22.29 0.92 -5.90
N VAL A 429 23.23 0.00 -6.19
CA VAL A 429 24.20 0.16 -7.28
C VAL A 429 23.50 0.27 -8.64
N PRO A 430 24.03 1.02 -9.59
CA PRO A 430 23.34 1.29 -10.86
C PRO A 430 22.83 0.05 -11.59
N GLU A 431 23.61 -1.02 -11.60
CA GLU A 431 23.31 -2.27 -12.31
C GLU A 431 22.10 -3.01 -11.69
N ALA A 432 21.86 -2.81 -10.39
CA ALA A 432 20.76 -3.45 -9.65
C ALA A 432 19.48 -2.60 -9.63
N ARG A 433 19.52 -1.33 -10.04
CA ARG A 433 18.33 -0.43 -9.98
C ARG A 433 17.14 -0.95 -10.78
N ARG A 434 17.37 -1.73 -11.84
CA ARG A 434 16.30 -2.38 -12.60
C ARG A 434 15.43 -3.33 -11.77
N HIS A 435 15.95 -3.80 -10.65
CA HIS A 435 15.24 -4.66 -9.70
C HIS A 435 14.46 -3.88 -8.64
N VAL A 436 14.60 -2.56 -8.58
CA VAL A 436 13.75 -1.72 -7.72
C VAL A 436 12.48 -1.38 -8.49
N LEU A 437 11.40 -2.08 -8.17
CA LEU A 437 10.10 -1.89 -8.82
C LEU A 437 9.46 -0.55 -8.46
N GLY A 438 9.72 -0.05 -7.26
CA GLY A 438 9.17 1.18 -6.71
C GLY A 438 8.96 1.10 -5.20
N SER A 439 7.88 1.71 -4.72
CA SER A 439 7.53 1.77 -3.31
C SER A 439 6.03 1.91 -3.10
N GLN A 440 5.62 1.93 -1.82
CA GLN A 440 4.24 2.18 -1.41
C GLN A 440 4.16 2.79 -0.02
N ALA A 441 3.07 3.55 0.24
CA ALA A 441 2.69 4.03 1.55
C ALA A 441 2.08 2.89 2.37
N GLN A 442 2.51 2.73 3.63
CA GLN A 442 1.99 1.70 4.52
C GLN A 442 0.98 2.30 5.49
N MET A 443 -0.27 1.80 5.46
CA MET A 443 -1.34 2.23 6.36
C MET A 443 -1.71 1.07 7.28
N TRP A 444 -0.83 0.79 8.27
CA TRP A 444 -1.13 -0.15 9.34
C TRP A 444 -2.19 0.44 10.26
N SER A 445 -3.16 -0.38 10.68
CA SER A 445 -4.39 0.15 11.24
C SER A 445 -4.59 -0.08 12.74
N GLU A 446 -3.56 -0.49 13.49
CA GLU A 446 -3.67 -0.65 14.94
C GLU A 446 -4.20 0.60 15.63
N TYR A 447 -3.81 1.78 15.15
CA TYR A 447 -4.16 3.09 15.69
C TYR A 447 -4.92 3.96 14.71
N ILE A 448 -5.49 3.38 13.66
CA ILE A 448 -6.37 4.03 12.69
C ILE A 448 -7.75 3.40 12.80
N TRP A 449 -8.71 4.12 13.34
CA TRP A 449 -9.98 3.54 13.78
C TRP A 449 -11.12 3.68 12.75
N ASN A 450 -10.99 4.63 11.84
CA ASN A 450 -12.02 4.97 10.88
C ASN A 450 -11.40 5.66 9.66
N GLU A 451 -12.22 5.92 8.65
CA GLU A 451 -11.83 6.57 7.41
C GLU A 451 -11.25 7.98 7.63
N TYR A 452 -11.84 8.76 8.55
CA TYR A 452 -11.37 10.11 8.86
C TYR A 452 -9.93 10.10 9.36
N ASP A 453 -9.60 9.15 10.24
CA ASP A 453 -8.26 8.93 10.77
C ASP A 453 -7.30 8.45 9.66
N LEU A 454 -7.79 7.52 8.81
CA LEU A 454 -7.02 6.99 7.68
C LEU A 454 -6.62 8.11 6.71
N GLN A 455 -7.55 8.96 6.33
CA GLN A 455 -7.31 10.09 5.44
C GLN A 455 -6.32 11.10 6.04
N TRP A 456 -6.47 11.44 7.33
CA TRP A 456 -5.53 12.32 8.03
C TRP A 456 -4.11 11.76 8.02
N LYS A 457 -3.94 10.50 8.35
CA LYS A 457 -2.64 9.84 8.39
C LYS A 457 -2.00 9.73 7.00
N MET A 458 -2.78 9.45 6.00
CA MET A 458 -2.29 9.24 4.63
C MET A 458 -1.94 10.54 3.92
N TRP A 459 -2.81 11.56 4.01
CA TRP A 459 -2.64 12.82 3.28
C TRP A 459 -2.13 13.94 4.20
N PRO A 460 -1.15 14.76 3.74
CA PRO A 460 -0.60 14.89 2.37
C PRO A 460 0.60 13.99 2.04
N ARG A 461 1.07 13.11 2.95
CA ARG A 461 2.29 12.31 2.72
C ARG A 461 2.19 11.40 1.49
N ALA A 462 1.01 10.85 1.19
CA ALA A 462 0.79 10.09 -0.03
C ALA A 462 0.97 10.92 -1.31
N CYS A 463 0.74 12.25 -1.27
CA CYS A 463 1.10 13.14 -2.37
C CYS A 463 2.62 13.19 -2.59
N ALA A 464 3.40 13.21 -1.51
CA ALA A 464 4.86 13.16 -1.56
C ALA A 464 5.35 11.82 -2.12
N MET A 465 4.77 10.71 -1.68
CA MET A 465 5.04 9.37 -2.22
C MET A 465 4.71 9.29 -3.71
N ALA A 466 3.53 9.76 -4.11
CA ALA A 466 3.12 9.77 -5.51
C ALA A 466 4.12 10.53 -6.39
N GLU A 467 4.60 11.70 -5.93
CA GLU A 467 5.60 12.48 -6.68
C GLU A 467 6.98 11.78 -6.68
N THR A 468 7.37 11.15 -5.58
CA THR A 468 8.61 10.36 -5.52
C THR A 468 8.61 9.21 -6.53
N LEU A 469 7.47 8.57 -6.73
CA LEU A 469 7.36 7.40 -7.61
C LEU A 469 7.06 7.77 -9.07
N TRP A 470 6.50 8.95 -9.30
CA TRP A 470 6.16 9.44 -10.62
C TRP A 470 7.26 10.30 -11.25
N THR A 471 7.72 11.32 -10.53
CA THR A 471 8.65 12.32 -11.02
C THR A 471 10.09 11.85 -10.84
N LYS A 472 10.93 12.04 -11.86
CA LYS A 472 12.35 11.67 -11.79
C LYS A 472 13.09 12.43 -10.68
N PRO A 473 14.04 11.80 -9.97
CA PRO A 473 14.71 12.40 -8.81
C PRO A 473 15.34 13.77 -9.09
N GLU A 474 15.97 13.95 -10.26
CA GLU A 474 16.62 15.19 -10.66
C GLU A 474 15.66 16.36 -10.93
N LYS A 475 14.35 16.07 -11.04
CA LYS A 475 13.28 17.08 -11.23
C LYS A 475 12.53 17.40 -9.94
N LYS A 476 12.78 16.65 -8.85
CA LYS A 476 12.14 16.87 -7.56
C LYS A 476 12.72 18.13 -6.89
N ASN A 477 11.82 18.97 -6.35
CA ASN A 477 12.15 20.13 -5.55
C ASN A 477 11.09 20.35 -4.47
N PHE A 478 11.49 20.27 -3.21
CA PHE A 478 10.56 20.34 -2.07
C PHE A 478 9.83 21.69 -1.98
N ASP A 479 10.53 22.82 -2.21
CA ASP A 479 9.90 24.14 -2.12
C ASP A 479 8.85 24.35 -3.23
N CYS A 480 9.14 23.87 -4.44
CA CYS A 480 8.18 23.84 -5.55
C CYS A 480 7.00 22.90 -5.23
N PHE A 481 7.26 21.74 -4.63
CA PHE A 481 6.22 20.82 -4.16
C PHE A 481 5.31 21.49 -3.12
N MET A 482 5.86 22.15 -2.11
CA MET A 482 5.09 22.86 -1.08
C MET A 482 4.19 23.96 -1.65
N LYS A 483 4.69 24.72 -2.64
CA LYS A 483 3.88 25.74 -3.35
C LYS A 483 2.67 25.10 -4.06
N ARG A 484 2.85 23.96 -4.73
CA ARG A 484 1.77 23.22 -5.37
C ARG A 484 0.82 22.61 -4.33
N MET A 485 1.38 22.06 -3.25
CA MET A 485 0.60 21.45 -2.17
C MET A 485 -0.32 22.42 -1.46
N ALA A 486 0.04 23.70 -1.34
CA ALA A 486 -0.85 24.72 -0.76
C ALA A 486 -2.19 24.78 -1.51
N LEU A 487 -2.18 24.78 -2.84
CA LEU A 487 -3.38 24.74 -3.67
C LEU A 487 -4.01 23.35 -3.73
N HIS A 488 -3.18 22.32 -3.82
CA HIS A 488 -3.66 20.94 -3.95
C HIS A 488 -4.38 20.45 -2.70
N ARG A 489 -3.88 20.79 -1.50
CA ARG A 489 -4.57 20.51 -0.24
C ARG A 489 -5.97 21.16 -0.18
N ALA A 490 -6.09 22.39 -0.65
CA ALA A 490 -7.39 23.04 -0.74
C ALA A 490 -8.36 22.28 -1.67
N ARG A 491 -7.86 21.71 -2.78
CA ARG A 491 -8.66 20.80 -3.63
C ARG A 491 -9.09 19.55 -2.89
N LEU A 492 -8.16 18.88 -2.19
CA LEU A 492 -8.47 17.66 -1.43
C LEU A 492 -9.55 17.93 -0.37
N ILE A 493 -9.44 19.04 0.37
CA ILE A 493 -10.46 19.44 1.36
C ILE A 493 -11.82 19.69 0.66
N LYS A 494 -11.81 20.36 -0.50
CA LYS A 494 -13.04 20.60 -1.28
C LYS A 494 -13.66 19.30 -1.82
N MET A 495 -12.87 18.27 -2.04
CA MET A 495 -13.33 16.92 -2.38
C MET A 495 -13.84 16.12 -1.17
N GLY A 496 -13.80 16.68 0.04
CA GLY A 496 -14.23 16.03 1.27
C GLY A 496 -13.12 15.26 2.00
N VAL A 497 -11.88 15.31 1.52
CA VAL A 497 -10.76 14.57 2.13
C VAL A 497 -10.28 15.25 3.40
N ASN A 498 -10.19 14.49 4.49
CA ASN A 498 -9.58 14.94 5.74
C ASN A 498 -8.04 14.96 5.62
N CYS A 499 -7.53 15.95 4.90
CA CYS A 499 -6.10 16.11 4.66
C CYS A 499 -5.45 16.92 5.77
N ALA A 500 -4.44 16.35 6.43
CA ALA A 500 -3.69 17.03 7.50
C ALA A 500 -3.09 18.38 7.03
N PRO A 501 -2.83 19.33 7.94
CA PRO A 501 -2.15 20.56 7.61
C PRO A 501 -0.79 20.32 6.94
N LEU A 502 -0.34 21.27 6.14
CA LEU A 502 1.05 21.34 5.71
C LEU A 502 1.88 21.90 6.88
N GLU A 503 3.10 21.44 7.03
CA GLU A 503 4.03 21.92 8.06
C GLU A 503 4.31 23.42 7.91
#